data_ee37ae4a062d7e120695d0c8ec739db8
#
_entry.id   ee37ae4a062d7e120695d0c8ec739db8
#
_cell.length_a   1.000
_cell.length_b   1.000
_cell.length_c   1.000
_cell.angle_alpha   90.00
_cell.angle_beta   90.00
_cell.angle_gamma   90.00
#
_symmetry.space_group_name_H-M   'P 1'
#
loop_
_entity.id
_entity.type
_entity.pdbx_description
1 polymer ?
#
loop_
_entity_poly.entity_id
_entity_poly.type
_entity_poly.pdbx_seq_one_letter_code
_entity_poly.pdbx_strand_id
1 'polypeptide(L)'
;HKITENLTGVRNLLFPVVSPITIDKDKGVTNLAVTDDKTSSRTVRDDTLSEKIKTGTFTVSAISENYENSSKVILAASSQFLTPSNSELGDILEATDYCNKEFFVNSVKYLLNYKENLTVAPKSIMSRSLNLNAGMQALLIAIFGVALPLAVFAMAFVVHRRRKNR
;
A
#
# COMPACT_ATOMS: atom_id res chain seq x y z
N HIS A 1 13.78 -10.22 -9.34
CA HIS A 1 14.88 -10.52 -8.41
C HIS A 1 14.34 -11.31 -7.21
N LYS A 2 15.15 -12.19 -6.59
CA LYS A 2 14.72 -13.02 -5.44
C LYS A 2 14.11 -12.24 -4.29
N ILE A 3 14.56 -11.00 -4.04
CA ILE A 3 14.04 -10.13 -2.98
C ILE A 3 12.58 -9.75 -3.23
N THR A 4 12.20 -9.55 -4.50
CA THR A 4 10.89 -9.02 -4.90
C THR A 4 9.98 -10.08 -5.53
N GLU A 5 10.47 -11.29 -5.78
CA GLU A 5 9.74 -12.33 -6.50
C GLU A 5 8.42 -12.70 -5.83
N ASN A 6 8.42 -12.80 -4.50
CA ASN A 6 7.22 -13.13 -3.72
C ASN A 6 6.36 -11.91 -3.35
N LEU A 7 6.78 -10.70 -3.72
CA LEU A 7 6.07 -9.45 -3.42
C LEU A 7 5.31 -8.91 -4.64
N THR A 8 5.77 -9.25 -5.84
CA THR A 8 5.17 -8.78 -7.10
C THR A 8 3.75 -9.30 -7.28
N GLY A 9 2.85 -8.39 -7.66
CA GLY A 9 1.44 -8.71 -7.91
C GLY A 9 0.56 -8.85 -6.66
N VAL A 10 1.13 -8.74 -5.45
CA VAL A 10 0.39 -8.86 -4.19
C VAL A 10 0.14 -7.48 -3.59
N ARG A 11 1.17 -6.63 -3.52
CA ARG A 11 1.13 -5.31 -2.89
C ARG A 11 2.12 -4.35 -3.54
N ASN A 12 1.91 -3.07 -3.27
CA ASN A 12 2.80 -2.02 -3.71
C ASN A 12 3.87 -1.71 -2.65
N LEU A 13 4.96 -1.08 -3.09
CA LEU A 13 5.94 -0.45 -2.22
C LEU A 13 5.66 1.05 -2.18
N LEU A 14 5.67 1.64 -1.00
CA LEU A 14 5.55 3.08 -0.82
C LEU A 14 6.91 3.69 -0.48
N PHE A 15 7.34 4.66 -1.27
CA PHE A 15 8.57 5.41 -1.06
C PHE A 15 8.23 6.89 -0.80
N PRO A 16 7.97 7.30 0.44
CA PRO A 16 7.74 8.71 0.73
C PRO A 16 9.03 9.51 0.50
N VAL A 17 8.91 10.71 -0.04
CA VAL A 17 10.03 11.65 -0.27
C VAL A 17 11.22 10.94 -0.91
N VAL A 18 11.09 10.60 -2.18
CA VAL A 18 12.08 9.81 -2.91
C VAL A 18 12.86 10.63 -3.91
N SER A 19 14.16 10.35 -4.03
CA SER A 19 15.00 10.83 -5.11
C SER A 19 15.32 9.70 -6.08
N PRO A 20 15.15 9.88 -7.41
CA PRO A 20 15.45 8.84 -8.38
C PRO A 20 16.92 8.41 -8.35
N ILE A 21 17.18 7.12 -8.49
CA ILE A 21 18.51 6.55 -8.63
C ILE A 21 18.87 6.50 -10.12
N THR A 22 20.01 7.04 -10.49
CA THR A 22 20.58 6.86 -11.82
C THR A 22 21.48 5.62 -11.79
N ILE A 23 21.21 4.65 -12.65
CA ILE A 23 21.95 3.40 -12.73
C ILE A 23 22.91 3.47 -13.91
N ASP A 24 24.17 3.14 -13.64
CA ASP A 24 25.17 2.83 -14.65
C ASP A 24 25.01 1.36 -15.05
N LYS A 25 24.58 1.12 -16.28
CA LYS A 25 24.24 -0.22 -16.77
C LYS A 25 25.43 -1.18 -16.84
N ASP A 26 26.64 -0.64 -16.83
CA ASP A 26 27.87 -1.44 -17.01
C ASP A 26 28.41 -2.02 -15.69
N LYS A 27 27.75 -1.78 -14.56
CA LYS A 27 28.27 -2.13 -13.23
C LYS A 27 27.50 -3.22 -12.48
N GLY A 28 26.79 -4.10 -13.15
CA GLY A 28 26.11 -5.22 -12.49
C GLY A 28 25.02 -4.79 -11.49
N VAL A 29 24.32 -3.69 -11.79
CA VAL A 29 23.27 -3.16 -10.96
C VAL A 29 21.91 -3.63 -11.47
N THR A 30 21.06 -4.14 -10.57
CA THR A 30 19.71 -4.61 -10.89
C THR A 30 18.67 -3.74 -10.18
N ASN A 31 17.63 -3.34 -10.92
CA ASN A 31 16.49 -2.63 -10.35
C ASN A 31 15.68 -3.56 -9.46
N LEU A 32 15.38 -3.13 -8.23
CA LEU A 32 14.47 -3.82 -7.31
C LEU A 32 13.07 -3.22 -7.31
N ALA A 33 12.98 -1.90 -7.36
CA ALA A 33 11.72 -1.18 -7.45
C ALA A 33 11.83 -0.01 -8.41
N VAL A 34 10.81 0.16 -9.22
CA VAL A 34 10.66 1.24 -10.20
C VAL A 34 9.28 1.87 -10.05
N THR A 35 9.18 3.14 -10.42
CA THR A 35 7.88 3.83 -10.43
C THR A 35 7.09 3.50 -11.69
N ASP A 36 5.82 3.89 -11.69
CA ASP A 36 4.97 3.88 -12.88
C ASP A 36 5.53 4.84 -13.96
N ASP A 37 5.22 4.59 -15.21
CA ASP A 37 5.57 5.40 -16.38
C ASP A 37 4.95 6.81 -16.36
N LYS A 38 3.88 7.02 -15.61
CA LYS A 38 3.19 8.30 -15.42
C LYS A 38 3.77 9.14 -14.29
N THR A 39 4.78 8.62 -13.58
CA THR A 39 5.42 9.34 -12.48
C THR A 39 6.19 10.56 -13.02
N SER A 40 6.05 11.68 -12.35
CA SER A 40 6.81 12.89 -12.65
C SER A 40 7.80 13.22 -11.55
N SER A 41 9.00 13.65 -11.94
CA SER A 41 10.02 14.12 -11.02
C SER A 41 10.35 15.59 -11.26
N ARG A 42 10.65 16.31 -10.18
CA ARG A 42 11.10 17.70 -10.21
C ARG A 42 12.46 17.80 -9.52
N THR A 43 13.29 18.71 -10.00
CA THR A 43 14.55 19.03 -9.33
C THR A 43 14.28 20.08 -8.25
N VAL A 44 14.77 19.83 -7.04
CA VAL A 44 14.79 20.83 -5.96
C VAL A 44 16.10 21.61 -6.07
N ARG A 45 16.02 22.93 -6.13
CA ARG A 45 17.17 23.84 -6.14
C ARG A 45 16.84 25.02 -5.23
N ASP A 46 17.72 25.29 -4.27
CA ASP A 46 17.55 26.38 -3.30
C ASP A 46 16.17 26.42 -2.62
N ASP A 47 15.73 25.24 -2.14
CA ASP A 47 14.41 25.02 -1.53
C ASP A 47 13.20 25.33 -2.43
N THR A 48 13.44 25.56 -3.71
CA THR A 48 12.37 25.74 -4.70
C THR A 48 12.27 24.55 -5.65
N LEU A 49 11.06 24.18 -6.01
CA LEU A 49 10.81 23.17 -7.03
C LEU A 49 11.00 23.77 -8.41
N SER A 50 11.79 23.10 -9.25
CA SER A 50 11.93 23.53 -10.66
C SER A 50 10.59 23.38 -11.40
N GLU A 51 10.35 24.29 -12.36
CA GLU A 51 9.21 24.15 -13.28
C GLU A 51 9.37 22.95 -14.23
N LYS A 52 10.60 22.48 -14.42
CA LYS A 52 10.91 21.42 -15.37
C LYS A 52 10.58 20.06 -14.78
N ILE A 53 9.53 19.46 -15.29
CA ILE A 53 9.06 18.12 -14.89
C ILE A 53 9.63 17.10 -15.89
N LYS A 54 10.24 16.03 -15.37
CA LYS A 54 10.53 14.83 -16.15
C LYS A 54 9.48 13.79 -15.83
N THR A 55 8.81 13.26 -16.85
CA THR A 55 7.83 12.19 -16.69
C THR A 55 8.41 10.90 -17.24
N GLY A 56 8.18 9.79 -16.55
CA GLY A 56 8.64 8.46 -16.95
C GLY A 56 8.85 7.53 -15.78
N THR A 57 9.45 6.39 -16.05
CA THR A 57 9.80 5.39 -15.05
C THR A 57 11.12 5.75 -14.38
N PHE A 58 11.14 5.77 -13.06
CA PHE A 58 12.31 6.08 -12.24
C PHE A 58 12.64 4.89 -11.34
N THR A 59 13.94 4.58 -11.21
CA THR A 59 14.41 3.59 -10.25
C THR A 59 14.44 4.21 -8.85
N VAL A 60 13.82 3.55 -7.89
CA VAL A 60 13.73 4.00 -6.48
C VAL A 60 14.39 3.01 -5.52
N SER A 61 14.67 1.80 -5.96
CA SER A 61 15.51 0.85 -5.25
C SER A 61 16.29 -0.02 -6.22
N ALA A 62 17.55 -0.29 -5.89
CA ALA A 62 18.45 -1.08 -6.70
C ALA A 62 19.39 -1.91 -5.84
N ILE A 63 19.90 -2.99 -6.40
CA ILE A 63 20.97 -3.81 -5.82
C ILE A 63 22.18 -3.81 -6.73
N SER A 64 23.35 -3.65 -6.16
CA SER A 64 24.64 -3.89 -6.82
C SER A 64 25.29 -5.13 -6.21
N GLU A 65 25.70 -6.05 -7.08
CA GLU A 65 26.35 -7.29 -6.69
C GLU A 65 27.71 -7.40 -7.38
N ASN A 66 28.76 -7.51 -6.58
CA ASN A 66 30.10 -7.78 -7.08
C ASN A 66 30.46 -9.23 -6.77
N TYR A 67 30.54 -10.04 -7.82
CA TYR A 67 30.81 -11.48 -7.71
C TYR A 67 32.28 -11.78 -7.38
N GLU A 68 33.20 -10.89 -7.68
CA GLU A 68 34.64 -11.12 -7.43
C GLU A 68 34.94 -11.12 -5.91
N ASN A 69 34.35 -10.20 -5.16
CA ASN A 69 34.55 -10.07 -3.72
C ASN A 69 33.30 -10.43 -2.89
N SER A 70 32.26 -10.97 -3.54
CA SER A 70 30.99 -11.34 -2.92
C SER A 70 30.28 -10.20 -2.17
N SER A 71 30.59 -8.96 -2.50
CA SER A 71 29.92 -7.82 -1.87
C SER A 71 28.57 -7.54 -2.50
N LYS A 72 27.62 -7.15 -1.65
CA LYS A 72 26.26 -6.79 -2.05
C LYS A 72 25.86 -5.51 -1.38
N VAL A 73 25.27 -4.60 -2.13
CA VAL A 73 24.74 -3.34 -1.62
C VAL A 73 23.31 -3.14 -2.13
N ILE A 74 22.39 -2.87 -1.24
CA ILE A 74 21.01 -2.49 -1.59
C ILE A 74 20.81 -1.03 -1.24
N LEU A 75 20.29 -0.27 -2.19
CA LEU A 75 19.95 1.13 -2.02
C LEU A 75 18.42 1.29 -2.11
N ALA A 76 17.83 1.94 -1.11
CA ALA A 76 16.46 2.43 -1.13
C ALA A 76 16.49 3.96 -1.06
N ALA A 77 15.90 4.63 -2.03
CA ALA A 77 16.06 6.07 -2.24
C ALA A 77 15.09 6.92 -1.38
N SER A 78 14.73 6.46 -0.21
CA SER A 78 13.88 7.18 0.73
C SER A 78 14.33 6.92 2.17
N SER A 79 14.54 7.99 2.93
CA SER A 79 14.84 7.89 4.38
C SER A 79 13.59 7.50 5.19
N GLN A 80 12.41 7.73 4.63
CA GLN A 80 11.13 7.46 5.29
C GLN A 80 10.49 6.12 4.86
N PHE A 81 11.27 5.27 4.21
CA PHE A 81 10.81 4.00 3.66
C PHE A 81 10.22 3.04 4.72
N LEU A 82 10.80 3.00 5.93
CA LEU A 82 10.35 2.17 7.05
C LEU A 82 9.83 2.98 8.23
N THR A 83 10.37 4.17 8.42
CA THR A 83 10.08 5.02 9.58
C THR A 83 9.62 6.38 9.09
N PRO A 84 8.32 6.55 8.87
CA PRO A 84 7.78 7.81 8.40
C PRO A 84 7.97 8.91 9.45
N SER A 85 8.13 10.15 8.98
CA SER A 85 8.36 11.30 9.85
C SER A 85 7.09 11.84 10.51
N ASN A 86 5.91 11.39 10.09
CA ASN A 86 4.63 11.80 10.67
C ASN A 86 3.68 10.60 10.86
N SER A 87 2.68 10.78 11.73
CA SER A 87 1.71 9.73 12.06
C SER A 87 0.84 9.33 10.85
N GLU A 88 0.46 10.28 10.00
CA GLU A 88 -0.39 10.01 8.83
C GLU A 88 0.31 9.07 7.84
N LEU A 89 1.61 9.31 7.55
CA LEU A 89 2.41 8.39 6.73
C LEU A 89 2.64 7.04 7.44
N GLY A 90 2.70 7.05 8.79
CA GLY A 90 2.78 5.84 9.60
C GLY A 90 1.57 4.96 9.40
N ASP A 91 0.40 5.53 9.53
CA ASP A 91 -0.88 4.82 9.33
C ASP A 91 -1.01 4.28 7.91
N ILE A 92 -0.56 5.06 6.90
CA ILE A 92 -0.55 4.60 5.51
C ILE A 92 0.42 3.42 5.32
N LEU A 93 1.63 3.48 5.88
CA LEU A 93 2.63 2.39 5.77
C LEU A 93 2.24 1.14 6.56
N GLU A 94 1.48 1.29 7.64
CA GLU A 94 0.91 0.18 8.39
C GLU A 94 -0.33 -0.41 7.74
N ALA A 95 -0.96 0.33 6.82
CA ALA A 95 -2.07 -0.20 6.04
C ALA A 95 -1.62 -1.47 5.28
N THR A 96 -2.52 -2.42 5.20
CA THR A 96 -2.25 -3.75 4.63
C THR A 96 -1.94 -3.76 3.13
N ASP A 97 -1.93 -2.60 2.49
CA ASP A 97 -1.76 -2.44 1.04
C ASP A 97 -0.30 -2.32 0.61
N TYR A 98 0.61 -2.11 1.56
CA TYR A 98 2.05 -1.95 1.28
C TYR A 98 2.86 -3.08 1.90
N CYS A 99 3.97 -3.45 1.24
CA CYS A 99 4.86 -4.53 1.67
C CYS A 99 6.28 -4.04 1.96
N ASN A 100 6.42 -2.83 2.48
CA ASN A 100 7.72 -2.23 2.78
C ASN A 100 8.52 -3.04 3.82
N LYS A 101 7.85 -3.51 4.88
CA LYS A 101 8.47 -4.31 5.94
C LYS A 101 8.98 -5.65 5.38
N GLU A 102 8.17 -6.33 4.56
CA GLU A 102 8.54 -7.59 3.92
C GLU A 102 9.70 -7.41 2.94
N PHE A 103 9.67 -6.33 2.14
CA PHE A 103 10.77 -6.00 1.24
C PHE A 103 12.08 -5.78 2.01
N PHE A 104 12.04 -5.05 3.12
CA PHE A 104 13.21 -4.84 3.97
C PHE A 104 13.75 -6.14 4.56
N VAL A 105 12.88 -6.97 5.14
CA VAL A 105 13.27 -8.25 5.73
C VAL A 105 13.88 -9.17 4.67
N ASN A 106 13.28 -9.25 3.48
CA ASN A 106 13.81 -10.02 2.36
C ASN A 106 15.17 -9.49 1.90
N SER A 107 15.34 -8.17 1.88
CA SER A 107 16.61 -7.52 1.54
C SER A 107 17.71 -7.90 2.53
N VAL A 108 17.44 -7.83 3.83
CA VAL A 108 18.40 -8.22 4.88
C VAL A 108 18.73 -9.72 4.79
N LYS A 109 17.73 -10.59 4.65
CA LYS A 109 17.95 -12.04 4.48
C LYS A 109 18.82 -12.34 3.27
N TYR A 110 18.58 -11.65 2.16
CA TYR A 110 19.37 -11.81 0.94
C TYR A 110 20.84 -11.36 1.11
N LEU A 111 21.06 -10.22 1.77
CA LEU A 111 22.40 -9.72 2.10
C LEU A 111 23.18 -10.69 2.99
N LEU A 112 22.49 -11.30 3.94
CA LEU A 112 23.08 -12.29 4.87
C LEU A 112 23.25 -13.69 4.24
N ASN A 113 22.91 -13.88 2.99
CA ASN A 113 22.86 -15.20 2.31
C ASN A 113 22.05 -16.23 3.11
N TYR A 114 20.97 -15.79 3.77
CA TYR A 114 20.13 -16.66 4.56
C TYR A 114 19.41 -17.69 3.67
N LYS A 115 19.58 -18.97 3.98
CA LYS A 115 19.12 -20.08 3.10
C LYS A 115 17.63 -20.41 3.28
N GLU A 116 16.97 -19.89 4.29
CA GLU A 116 15.53 -20.09 4.47
C GLU A 116 14.73 -19.26 3.46
N ASN A 117 13.53 -19.74 3.16
CA ASN A 117 12.64 -19.07 2.23
C ASN A 117 12.43 -17.61 2.61
N LEU A 118 12.51 -16.74 1.61
CA LEU A 118 12.17 -15.33 1.77
C LEU A 118 10.73 -15.21 2.27
N THR A 119 10.45 -14.19 3.05
CA THR A 119 9.13 -13.97 3.64
C THR A 119 8.10 -13.81 2.53
N VAL A 120 7.07 -14.65 2.53
CA VAL A 120 5.90 -14.46 1.68
C VAL A 120 5.04 -13.39 2.34
N ALA A 121 4.72 -12.33 1.62
CA ALA A 121 3.80 -11.32 2.13
C ALA A 121 2.45 -11.96 2.49
N PRO A 122 1.93 -11.78 3.70
CA PRO A 122 0.63 -12.34 4.05
C PRO A 122 -0.43 -11.77 3.10
N LYS A 123 -1.32 -12.63 2.62
CA LYS A 123 -2.44 -12.19 1.79
C LYS A 123 -3.26 -11.18 2.59
N SER A 124 -3.39 -9.96 2.07
CA SER A 124 -4.26 -8.97 2.69
C SER A 124 -5.69 -9.51 2.75
N ILE A 125 -6.12 -9.90 3.93
CA ILE A 125 -7.53 -10.08 4.21
C ILE A 125 -8.05 -8.66 4.48
N MET A 126 -8.23 -7.89 3.42
CA MET A 126 -8.92 -6.62 3.56
C MET A 126 -10.30 -6.91 4.14
N SER A 127 -10.51 -6.52 5.38
CA SER A 127 -11.83 -6.10 5.79
C SER A 127 -12.16 -4.87 4.94
N ARG A 128 -12.81 -5.10 3.79
CA ARG A 128 -13.39 -3.99 3.03
C ARG A 128 -14.37 -3.32 3.98
N SER A 129 -13.94 -2.28 4.67
CA SER A 129 -14.86 -1.36 5.30
C SER A 129 -15.79 -0.89 4.19
N LEU A 130 -17.08 -1.21 4.32
CA LEU A 130 -18.09 -0.70 3.40
C LEU A 130 -18.04 0.82 3.51
N ASN A 131 -17.43 1.45 2.52
CA ASN A 131 -17.35 2.91 2.44
C ASN A 131 -18.72 3.41 1.95
N LEU A 132 -19.69 3.41 2.87
CA LEU A 132 -21.03 3.89 2.62
C LEU A 132 -20.99 5.41 2.61
N ASN A 133 -21.37 6.02 1.52
CA ASN A 133 -21.58 7.46 1.49
C ASN A 133 -22.76 7.84 2.44
N ALA A 134 -22.79 9.09 2.89
CA ALA A 134 -23.80 9.56 3.86
C ALA A 134 -25.24 9.28 3.40
N GLY A 135 -25.54 9.34 2.10
CA GLY A 135 -26.85 9.02 1.54
C GLY A 135 -27.23 7.55 1.70
N MET A 136 -26.30 6.64 1.47
CA MET A 136 -26.51 5.20 1.65
C MET A 136 -26.69 4.83 3.13
N GLN A 137 -25.94 5.48 4.03
CA GLN A 137 -26.12 5.30 5.47
C GLN A 137 -27.51 5.76 5.92
N ALA A 138 -27.95 6.94 5.50
CA ALA A 138 -29.28 7.45 5.81
C ALA A 138 -30.40 6.53 5.29
N LEU A 139 -30.26 5.99 4.09
CA LEU A 139 -31.23 5.07 3.50
C LEU A 139 -31.31 3.74 4.27
N LEU A 140 -30.19 3.19 4.67
CA LEU A 140 -30.17 1.98 5.51
C LEU A 140 -30.81 2.21 6.88
N ILE A 141 -30.54 3.34 7.53
CA ILE A 141 -31.15 3.72 8.80
C ILE A 141 -32.67 3.90 8.62
N ALA A 142 -33.12 4.52 7.55
CA ALA A 142 -34.55 4.72 7.28
C ALA A 142 -35.27 3.36 7.05
N ILE A 143 -34.67 2.44 6.31
CA ILE A 143 -35.29 1.13 6.04
C ILE A 143 -35.31 0.27 7.31
N PHE A 144 -34.16 0.06 7.93
CA PHE A 144 -34.04 -0.91 9.05
C PHE A 144 -34.45 -0.29 10.40
N GLY A 145 -34.20 1.01 10.59
CA GLY A 145 -34.53 1.69 11.85
C GLY A 145 -35.96 2.20 11.94
N VAL A 146 -36.61 2.50 10.82
CA VAL A 146 -37.93 3.11 10.82
C VAL A 146 -38.97 2.25 10.09
N ALA A 147 -38.74 1.94 8.81
CA ALA A 147 -39.75 1.28 7.98
C ALA A 147 -40.08 -0.14 8.49
N LEU A 148 -39.07 -0.91 8.87
CA LEU A 148 -39.26 -2.29 9.32
C LEU A 148 -39.99 -2.38 10.67
N PRO A 149 -39.64 -1.61 11.72
CA PRO A 149 -40.42 -1.56 12.95
C PRO A 149 -41.85 -1.10 12.73
N LEU A 150 -42.07 -0.07 11.91
CA LEU A 150 -43.44 0.40 11.60
C LEU A 150 -44.29 -0.68 10.91
N ALA A 151 -43.71 -1.45 9.99
CA ALA A 151 -44.40 -2.54 9.35
C ALA A 151 -44.83 -3.63 10.35
N VAL A 152 -43.96 -3.96 11.32
CA VAL A 152 -44.28 -4.90 12.38
C VAL A 152 -45.39 -4.38 13.27
N PHE A 153 -45.34 -3.09 13.68
CA PHE A 153 -46.40 -2.47 14.46
C PHE A 153 -47.75 -2.46 13.71
N ALA A 154 -47.73 -2.11 12.43
CA ALA A 154 -48.94 -2.12 11.59
C ALA A 154 -49.57 -3.51 11.50
N MET A 155 -48.76 -4.56 11.30
CA MET A 155 -49.25 -5.95 11.31
C MET A 155 -49.84 -6.34 12.67
N ALA A 156 -49.14 -6.01 13.75
CA ALA A 156 -49.63 -6.28 15.11
C ALA A 156 -50.97 -5.59 15.37
N PHE A 157 -51.11 -4.32 14.93
CA PHE A 157 -52.35 -3.56 15.08
C PHE A 157 -53.50 -4.18 14.28
N VAL A 158 -53.27 -4.60 13.04
CA VAL A 158 -54.27 -5.25 12.20
C VAL A 158 -54.71 -6.58 12.84
N VAL A 159 -53.79 -7.39 13.35
CA VAL A 159 -54.12 -8.64 14.03
C VAL A 159 -54.91 -8.39 15.32
N HIS A 160 -54.50 -7.37 16.11
CA HIS A 160 -55.21 -7.02 17.32
C HIS A 160 -56.67 -6.58 17.03
N ARG A 161 -56.85 -5.72 16.03
CA ARG A 161 -58.18 -5.24 15.63
C ARG A 161 -59.07 -6.35 15.09
N ARG A 162 -58.53 -7.30 14.32
CA ARG A 162 -59.29 -8.50 13.86
C ARG A 162 -59.70 -9.41 14.97
N ARG A 163 -58.86 -9.57 16.01
CA ARG A 163 -59.22 -10.40 17.19
C ARG A 163 -60.30 -9.74 18.06
N LYS A 164 -60.31 -8.41 18.15
CA LYS A 164 -61.33 -7.67 18.95
C LYS A 164 -62.69 -7.66 18.29
N ASN A 165 -62.77 -7.80 16.98
CA ASN A 165 -64.03 -7.78 16.21
C ASN A 165 -64.59 -9.19 15.91
N ARG A 166 -64.01 -10.27 16.52
CA ARG A 166 -64.57 -11.62 16.62
C ARG A 166 -65.09 -11.84 18.02
#